data_8fce537263f4ee04c5030280bcac740e
#
_entry.id   8fce537263f4ee04c5030280bcac740e
#
_cell.length_a   1.000
_cell.length_b   1.000
_cell.length_c   1.000
_cell.angle_alpha   90.00
_cell.angle_beta   90.00
_cell.angle_gamma   90.00
#
_symmetry.space_group_name_H-M   'P 1'
#
loop_
_entity.id
_entity.type
_entity.pdbx_description
1 polymer ?
#
loop_
_entity_poly.entity_id
_entity_poly.type
_entity_poly.pdbx_seq_one_letter_code
_entity_poly.pdbx_strand_id
1 'polypeptide(L)'
;MVERYKYLKFSSLIDTLFWDFYSLSNRNIINANYPLVKLDKVLNQRKGFITINDSQVYKLCRVQIHGKGVVLRGEMFGKAIKTKQQQLCKTDDFLVAEIDAKVGGFGIIPRNLEGAIVSGHYFLFEIDKTILLPEYLGIVVKLANFSQQVKSTGSTNYAGIRPYHVLDYQIPLPTLEEQISLVSDYIKKTTQAEILQKEVNGLEGEIEKYFLKQLGLILFSLKEKTTGLQTTDYVLLDRWDFFSTDTRIVIELRKSKFELSSIGRSFHFVKRSFNKTQYKKDTFRYIEIGAIDPTKGILEAKEVAIEKAPSRATQLVQEGDLIIGTTRPYLKKFAIVTNEYNNNVCSSGFSVIEQSKEYYLPYLHQFLKCIYGIEQLRNKMTGGLYPAITEAELKDIKIPFPKVEIQKEIMSLIEKKRKNILGNKELINLMRLKAIREFEKAIFSK
;
A
#
# COMPACT_ATOMS: atom_id res chain seq x y z
N MET A 1 48.83 18.04 -3.69
CA MET A 1 48.87 17.01 -4.75
C MET A 1 47.46 16.57 -5.21
N VAL A 2 46.40 16.93 -4.47
CA VAL A 2 44.99 16.51 -4.73
C VAL A 2 44.32 17.35 -5.85
N GLU A 3 44.78 18.57 -6.11
CA GLU A 3 44.15 19.45 -7.11
C GLU A 3 44.48 19.14 -8.59
N ARG A 4 45.47 18.28 -8.86
CA ARG A 4 45.93 17.99 -10.24
C ARG A 4 45.08 16.98 -11.01
N TYR A 5 44.21 16.22 -10.34
CA TYR A 5 43.46 15.12 -11.02
C TYR A 5 41.95 15.15 -10.69
N LYS A 6 41.24 15.97 -11.39
CA LYS A 6 39.76 16.15 -11.23
C LYS A 6 38.96 14.85 -11.34
N TYR A 7 39.53 13.81 -11.93
CA TYR A 7 38.89 12.51 -12.21
C TYR A 7 39.54 11.31 -11.53
N LEU A 8 40.64 11.50 -10.79
CA LEU A 8 41.31 10.42 -10.07
C LEU A 8 40.96 10.48 -8.58
N LYS A 9 40.43 9.39 -8.05
CA LYS A 9 40.21 9.18 -6.62
C LYS A 9 41.27 8.21 -6.10
N PHE A 10 41.97 8.60 -5.05
CA PHE A 10 42.97 7.76 -4.38
C PHE A 10 42.31 7.12 -3.14
N SER A 11 42.54 5.84 -2.92
CA SER A 11 42.11 5.12 -1.72
C SER A 11 43.25 4.26 -1.22
N SER A 12 43.36 4.09 0.12
CA SER A 12 44.30 3.19 0.72
C SER A 12 43.96 1.74 0.42
N LEU A 13 44.93 0.93 0.06
CA LEU A 13 44.79 -0.51 -0.22
C LEU A 13 44.20 -1.27 0.99
N ILE A 14 44.55 -0.85 2.20
CA ILE A 14 44.09 -1.44 3.47
C ILE A 14 42.59 -1.21 3.69
N ASP A 15 42.08 -0.16 3.07
CA ASP A 15 40.67 0.24 3.20
C ASP A 15 39.79 -0.30 2.05
N THR A 16 40.33 -1.07 1.13
CA THR A 16 39.63 -1.55 -0.06
C THR A 16 39.02 -2.91 0.22
N LEU A 17 37.71 -2.95 0.58
CA LEU A 17 36.97 -4.19 0.81
C LEU A 17 36.64 -4.93 -0.48
N PHE A 18 36.47 -4.19 -1.58
CA PHE A 18 36.20 -4.72 -2.91
C PHE A 18 36.95 -3.95 -3.98
N TRP A 19 37.50 -4.66 -4.98
CA TRP A 19 38.20 -4.08 -6.13
C TRP A 19 37.24 -3.64 -7.23
N ASP A 20 36.25 -2.81 -6.90
CA ASP A 20 35.35 -2.23 -7.86
C ASP A 20 35.28 -0.71 -7.72
N PHE A 21 35.02 -0.02 -8.83
CA PHE A 21 34.97 1.44 -8.91
C PHE A 21 33.90 2.06 -8.01
N TYR A 22 32.78 1.38 -7.80
CA TYR A 22 31.66 1.88 -7.00
C TYR A 22 31.96 1.83 -5.50
N SER A 23 32.65 0.78 -5.03
CA SER A 23 33.06 0.68 -3.63
C SER A 23 34.14 1.69 -3.26
N LEU A 24 35.02 2.05 -4.21
CA LEU A 24 36.03 3.09 -4.03
C LEU A 24 35.45 4.51 -4.06
N SER A 25 34.41 4.73 -4.85
CA SER A 25 33.81 6.06 -5.06
C SER A 25 32.81 6.48 -3.99
N ASN A 26 32.19 5.54 -3.28
CA ASN A 26 31.09 5.76 -2.35
C ASN A 26 31.44 5.33 -0.91
N ARG A 27 32.56 5.81 -0.38
CA ARG A 27 32.76 5.78 1.08
C ARG A 27 31.86 6.84 1.68
N ASN A 28 30.70 6.43 2.13
CA ASN A 28 29.92 7.22 3.07
C ASN A 28 30.70 7.22 4.38
N ILE A 29 31.44 8.30 4.63
CA ILE A 29 31.99 8.53 5.97
C ILE A 29 30.78 8.74 6.86
N ILE A 30 30.49 7.75 7.69
CA ILE A 30 29.42 7.86 8.68
C ILE A 30 29.99 8.68 9.84
N ASN A 31 29.60 9.96 9.89
CA ASN A 31 29.92 10.80 11.05
C ASN A 31 28.90 10.48 12.15
N ALA A 32 29.34 9.89 13.23
CA ALA A 32 28.48 9.49 14.34
C ALA A 32 28.90 10.16 15.64
N ASN A 33 27.91 10.41 16.51
CA ASN A 33 28.13 10.95 17.85
C ASN A 33 28.66 9.89 18.84
N TYR A 34 28.58 8.62 18.46
CA TYR A 34 28.96 7.44 19.23
C TYR A 34 29.97 6.59 18.47
N PRO A 35 30.72 5.72 19.12
CA PRO A 35 31.64 4.80 18.46
C PRO A 35 30.90 3.93 17.42
N LEU A 36 31.46 3.82 16.23
CA LEU A 36 30.99 2.93 15.20
C LEU A 36 31.47 1.50 15.47
N VAL A 37 30.54 0.57 15.56
CA VAL A 37 30.83 -0.84 15.81
C VAL A 37 30.27 -1.68 14.69
N LYS A 38 31.05 -2.67 14.19
CA LYS A 38 30.58 -3.65 13.24
C LYS A 38 29.55 -4.58 13.89
N LEU A 39 28.55 -5.01 13.13
CA LEU A 39 27.52 -5.90 13.62
C LEU A 39 28.04 -7.29 14.01
N ASP A 40 29.22 -7.70 13.52
CA ASP A 40 29.88 -8.95 13.93
C ASP A 40 30.24 -9.01 15.44
N LYS A 41 30.34 -7.84 16.11
CA LYS A 41 30.61 -7.73 17.55
C LYS A 41 29.38 -7.90 18.44
N VAL A 42 28.20 -7.79 17.85
CA VAL A 42 26.92 -7.72 18.60
C VAL A 42 25.85 -8.67 18.05
N LEU A 43 26.11 -9.33 16.91
CA LEU A 43 25.20 -10.28 16.25
C LEU A 43 25.91 -11.62 16.02
N ASN A 44 25.18 -12.71 16.32
CA ASN A 44 25.56 -14.06 15.97
C ASN A 44 24.58 -14.65 14.94
N GLN A 45 25.10 -15.13 13.80
CA GLN A 45 24.23 -15.79 12.83
C GLN A 45 23.65 -17.06 13.41
N ARG A 46 22.33 -17.18 13.38
CA ARG A 46 21.61 -18.38 13.81
C ARG A 46 21.10 -19.18 12.59
N LYS A 47 21.34 -20.49 12.61
CA LYS A 47 20.81 -21.44 11.63
C LYS A 47 19.90 -22.41 12.39
N GLY A 48 18.62 -22.10 12.47
CA GLY A 48 17.61 -22.90 13.17
C GLY A 48 16.63 -23.52 12.20
N PHE A 49 17.10 -24.45 11.32
CA PHE A 49 16.21 -25.14 10.39
C PHE A 49 15.37 -26.20 11.13
N ILE A 50 14.09 -26.23 10.79
CA ILE A 50 13.13 -27.26 11.23
C ILE A 50 12.56 -27.97 10.01
N THR A 51 12.17 -29.22 10.17
CA THR A 51 11.41 -29.96 9.17
C THR A 51 9.93 -29.76 9.43
N ILE A 52 9.20 -29.31 8.43
CA ILE A 52 7.76 -29.02 8.52
C ILE A 52 6.97 -30.32 8.61
N ASN A 53 6.11 -30.41 9.63
CA ASN A 53 5.15 -31.50 9.81
C ASN A 53 3.83 -31.13 9.09
N ASP A 54 3.35 -32.03 8.23
CA ASP A 54 2.17 -31.82 7.39
C ASP A 54 0.87 -31.60 8.17
N SER A 55 0.77 -32.14 9.38
CA SER A 55 -0.42 -32.04 10.25
C SER A 55 -0.46 -30.79 11.13
N GLN A 56 0.63 -30.04 11.21
CA GLN A 56 0.72 -28.83 12.05
C GLN A 56 0.42 -27.57 11.25
N VAL A 57 -0.09 -26.55 11.93
CA VAL A 57 -0.29 -25.20 11.40
C VAL A 57 0.90 -24.34 11.80
N TYR A 58 1.45 -23.61 10.85
CA TYR A 58 2.59 -22.72 11.04
C TYR A 58 2.24 -21.29 10.72
N LYS A 59 2.70 -20.36 11.55
CA LYS A 59 2.72 -18.93 11.26
C LYS A 59 3.85 -18.65 10.29
N LEU A 60 3.56 -18.00 9.16
CA LEU A 60 4.57 -17.53 8.24
C LEU A 60 4.76 -16.04 8.45
N CYS A 61 6.00 -15.59 8.55
CA CYS A 61 6.29 -14.15 8.59
C CYS A 61 7.09 -13.70 7.37
N ARG A 62 7.13 -12.41 7.17
CA ARG A 62 7.95 -11.75 6.14
C ARG A 62 8.44 -10.39 6.64
N VAL A 63 9.57 -9.96 6.12
CA VAL A 63 10.01 -8.58 6.27
C VAL A 63 9.26 -7.71 5.26
N GLN A 64 8.79 -6.56 5.67
CA GLN A 64 8.28 -5.52 4.78
C GLN A 64 9.43 -4.58 4.39
N ILE A 65 9.53 -4.27 3.10
CA ILE A 65 10.51 -3.33 2.55
C ILE A 65 10.33 -1.91 3.13
N HIS A 66 11.34 -1.07 2.93
CA HIS A 66 11.40 0.31 3.44
C HIS A 66 11.37 0.41 4.98
N GLY A 67 12.01 -0.54 5.66
CA GLY A 67 12.15 -0.52 7.12
C GLY A 67 10.85 -0.65 7.91
N LYS A 68 9.78 -1.17 7.28
CA LYS A 68 8.47 -1.34 7.94
C LYS A 68 8.42 -2.48 8.94
N GLY A 69 9.51 -3.26 9.08
CA GLY A 69 9.66 -4.33 10.06
C GLY A 69 9.09 -5.68 9.61
N VAL A 70 8.88 -6.58 10.57
CA VAL A 70 8.43 -7.95 10.35
C VAL A 70 6.94 -8.08 10.65
N VAL A 71 6.21 -8.74 9.75
CA VAL A 71 4.75 -8.94 9.89
C VAL A 71 4.36 -10.37 9.61
N LEU A 72 3.22 -10.78 10.19
CA LEU A 72 2.57 -12.04 9.85
C LEU A 72 2.18 -12.01 8.36
N ARG A 73 2.59 -13.03 7.61
CA ARG A 73 2.13 -13.25 6.24
C ARG A 73 0.82 -14.02 6.18
N GLY A 74 0.62 -14.93 7.15
CA GLY A 74 -0.55 -15.79 7.28
C GLY A 74 -0.20 -17.06 8.04
N GLU A 75 -1.22 -17.90 8.25
CA GLU A 75 -1.09 -19.23 8.84
C GLU A 75 -1.38 -20.29 7.78
N MET A 76 -0.66 -21.39 7.81
CA MET A 76 -0.79 -22.44 6.79
C MET A 76 -0.51 -23.80 7.38
N PHE A 77 -1.30 -24.81 6.98
CA PHE A 77 -0.98 -26.21 7.29
C PHE A 77 0.33 -26.64 6.62
N GLY A 78 1.13 -27.43 7.32
CA GLY A 78 2.41 -27.92 6.83
C GLY A 78 2.33 -28.62 5.47
N LYS A 79 1.23 -29.36 5.19
CA LYS A 79 0.99 -30.00 3.89
C LYS A 79 0.95 -29.02 2.71
N ALA A 80 0.57 -27.76 2.94
CA ALA A 80 0.50 -26.72 1.91
C ALA A 80 1.84 -25.98 1.73
N ILE A 81 2.80 -26.18 2.62
CA ILE A 81 4.14 -25.59 2.55
C ILE A 81 5.03 -26.45 1.66
N LYS A 82 5.40 -25.92 0.48
CA LYS A 82 6.17 -26.68 -0.54
C LYS A 82 7.57 -27.05 -0.05
N THR A 83 8.30 -26.09 0.54
CA THR A 83 9.67 -26.33 1.04
C THR A 83 9.61 -26.77 2.49
N LYS A 84 9.98 -28.03 2.75
CA LYS A 84 9.86 -28.64 4.08
C LYS A 84 10.94 -28.22 5.07
N GLN A 85 12.06 -27.68 4.60
CA GLN A 85 13.10 -27.10 5.47
C GLN A 85 12.85 -25.60 5.60
N GLN A 86 12.49 -25.15 6.79
CA GLN A 86 12.21 -23.75 7.12
C GLN A 86 13.04 -23.32 8.32
N GLN A 87 13.27 -22.02 8.48
CA GLN A 87 13.95 -21.48 9.66
C GLN A 87 12.92 -21.02 10.68
N LEU A 88 13.15 -21.36 11.95
CA LEU A 88 12.31 -20.97 13.07
C LEU A 88 12.73 -19.61 13.61
N CYS A 89 11.82 -18.65 13.66
CA CYS A 89 12.04 -17.33 14.22
C CYS A 89 11.90 -17.35 15.74
N LYS A 90 12.76 -16.62 16.42
CA LYS A 90 12.63 -16.30 17.87
C LYS A 90 12.40 -14.82 18.05
N THR A 91 11.69 -14.48 19.11
CA THR A 91 11.52 -13.06 19.52
C THR A 91 12.87 -12.39 19.66
N ASP A 92 12.94 -11.15 19.19
CA ASP A 92 14.13 -10.29 19.20
C ASP A 92 15.27 -10.71 18.24
N ASP A 93 15.10 -11.78 17.46
CA ASP A 93 16.04 -12.04 16.36
C ASP A 93 16.00 -10.89 15.33
N PHE A 94 17.16 -10.55 14.79
CA PHE A 94 17.28 -9.66 13.64
C PHE A 94 17.12 -10.47 12.36
N LEU A 95 16.04 -10.21 11.63
CA LEU A 95 15.69 -10.89 10.38
C LEU A 95 16.06 -10.04 9.18
N VAL A 96 16.77 -10.62 8.22
CA VAL A 96 17.25 -9.95 7.00
C VAL A 96 16.83 -10.76 5.79
N ALA A 97 16.18 -10.10 4.81
CA ALA A 97 15.85 -10.72 3.54
C ALA A 97 17.04 -10.68 2.57
N GLU A 98 17.41 -11.80 1.96
CA GLU A 98 18.55 -11.92 1.06
C GLU A 98 18.48 -10.92 -0.11
N ILE A 99 17.32 -10.82 -0.78
CA ILE A 99 17.13 -10.01 -2.00
C ILE A 99 16.67 -8.58 -1.66
N ASP A 100 15.75 -8.45 -0.70
CA ASP A 100 15.09 -7.18 -0.39
C ASP A 100 15.90 -6.30 0.59
N ALA A 101 17.05 -6.75 1.06
CA ALA A 101 17.89 -5.98 1.97
C ALA A 101 18.23 -4.58 1.41
N LYS A 102 18.53 -4.47 0.11
CA LYS A 102 18.84 -3.21 -0.58
C LYS A 102 17.71 -2.17 -0.53
N VAL A 103 16.49 -2.61 -0.31
CA VAL A 103 15.29 -1.76 -0.18
C VAL A 103 14.74 -1.75 1.26
N GLY A 104 15.60 -2.04 2.25
CA GLY A 104 15.24 -2.01 3.65
C GLY A 104 14.46 -3.24 4.13
N GLY A 105 14.76 -4.40 3.57
CA GLY A 105 14.18 -5.69 3.96
C GLY A 105 14.83 -6.26 5.22
N PHE A 106 14.76 -5.52 6.35
CA PHE A 106 15.24 -5.96 7.68
C PHE A 106 14.21 -5.66 8.76
N GLY A 107 14.32 -6.37 9.88
CA GLY A 107 13.50 -6.07 11.05
C GLY A 107 13.78 -6.99 12.23
N ILE A 108 13.28 -6.59 13.38
CA ILE A 108 13.33 -7.39 14.60
C ILE A 108 12.06 -8.23 14.67
N ILE A 109 12.18 -9.50 15.04
CA ILE A 109 11.04 -10.40 15.24
C ILE A 109 10.25 -9.98 16.48
N PRO A 110 8.98 -9.57 16.34
CA PRO A 110 8.16 -9.19 17.49
C PRO A 110 7.63 -10.43 18.24
N ARG A 111 7.25 -10.26 19.50
CA ARG A 111 6.76 -11.34 20.38
C ARG A 111 5.61 -12.15 19.80
N ASN A 112 4.67 -11.53 19.11
CA ASN A 112 3.51 -12.22 18.51
C ASN A 112 3.90 -13.14 17.32
N LEU A 113 5.14 -13.08 16.85
CA LEU A 113 5.71 -13.93 15.82
C LEU A 113 6.75 -14.93 16.36
N GLU A 114 6.82 -15.13 17.69
CA GLU A 114 7.59 -16.22 18.28
C GLU A 114 7.16 -17.55 17.66
N GLY A 115 8.13 -18.37 17.24
CA GLY A 115 7.87 -19.64 16.60
C GLY A 115 7.33 -19.57 15.17
N ALA A 116 7.25 -18.37 14.56
CA ALA A 116 6.93 -18.24 13.15
C ALA A 116 8.08 -18.79 12.29
N ILE A 117 7.79 -19.11 11.03
CA ILE A 117 8.76 -19.66 10.10
C ILE A 117 9.02 -18.71 8.93
N VAL A 118 10.27 -18.79 8.41
CA VAL A 118 10.71 -18.13 7.18
C VAL A 118 11.52 -19.09 6.32
N SER A 119 11.56 -18.83 5.01
CA SER A 119 12.34 -19.63 4.05
C SER A 119 13.85 -19.45 4.23
N GLY A 120 14.63 -20.31 3.58
CA GLY A 120 16.09 -20.22 3.57
C GLY A 120 16.68 -18.96 2.92
N HIS A 121 15.86 -18.13 2.26
CA HIS A 121 16.25 -16.84 1.70
C HIS A 121 16.23 -15.68 2.71
N TYR A 122 16.07 -15.99 3.98
CA TYR A 122 16.23 -15.06 5.08
C TYR A 122 17.41 -15.45 5.94
N PHE A 123 18.06 -14.45 6.53
CA PHE A 123 19.11 -14.64 7.51
C PHE A 123 18.59 -14.20 8.88
N LEU A 124 18.82 -15.06 9.88
CA LEU A 124 18.47 -14.80 11.27
C LEU A 124 19.75 -14.58 12.06
N PHE A 125 19.74 -13.50 12.86
CA PHE A 125 20.83 -13.18 13.77
C PHE A 125 20.29 -13.01 15.19
N GLU A 126 20.94 -13.67 16.14
CA GLU A 126 20.72 -13.46 17.57
C GLU A 126 21.48 -12.22 17.99
N ILE A 127 20.84 -11.35 18.78
CA ILE A 127 21.42 -10.11 19.27
C ILE A 127 22.01 -10.34 20.66
N ASP A 128 23.25 -9.90 20.87
CA ASP A 128 23.83 -9.84 22.21
C ASP A 128 23.16 -8.69 23.01
N LYS A 129 22.15 -9.04 23.79
CA LYS A 129 21.36 -8.08 24.57
C LYS A 129 22.13 -7.44 25.72
N THR A 130 23.32 -7.93 26.03
CA THR A 130 24.20 -7.30 27.04
C THR A 130 24.87 -6.05 26.50
N ILE A 131 24.85 -5.85 25.17
CA ILE A 131 25.54 -4.75 24.48
C ILE A 131 24.57 -3.94 23.61
N LEU A 132 23.60 -4.60 22.95
CA LEU A 132 22.71 -4.00 21.95
C LEU A 132 21.25 -4.33 22.23
N LEU A 133 20.41 -3.30 22.38
CA LEU A 133 18.96 -3.48 22.49
C LEU A 133 18.34 -3.79 21.12
N PRO A 134 17.47 -4.81 21.02
CA PRO A 134 16.74 -5.12 19.78
C PRO A 134 15.95 -3.93 19.25
N GLU A 135 15.29 -3.17 20.12
CA GLU A 135 14.49 -2.00 19.76
C GLU A 135 15.38 -0.88 19.17
N TYR A 136 16.59 -0.67 19.74
CA TYR A 136 17.54 0.30 19.24
C TYR A 136 17.99 -0.07 17.81
N LEU A 137 18.41 -1.32 17.60
CA LEU A 137 18.76 -1.83 16.27
C LEU A 137 17.57 -1.69 15.30
N GLY A 138 16.38 -2.01 15.76
CA GLY A 138 15.15 -1.91 14.98
C GLY A 138 14.81 -0.49 14.52
N ILE A 139 15.31 0.56 15.21
CA ILE A 139 15.19 1.96 14.78
C ILE A 139 16.36 2.32 13.84
N VAL A 140 17.60 1.97 14.20
CA VAL A 140 18.80 2.29 13.41
C VAL A 140 18.72 1.75 11.98
N VAL A 141 18.22 0.53 11.78
CA VAL A 141 18.12 -0.08 10.45
C VAL A 141 17.09 0.62 9.54
N LYS A 142 16.23 1.47 10.08
CA LYS A 142 15.27 2.28 9.30
C LYS A 142 15.90 3.56 8.76
N LEU A 143 17.08 3.95 9.25
CA LEU A 143 17.74 5.19 8.87
C LEU A 143 18.43 5.07 7.51
N ALA A 144 18.47 6.18 6.79
CA ALA A 144 19.12 6.25 5.49
C ALA A 144 20.60 5.87 5.56
N ASN A 145 21.32 6.30 6.63
CA ASN A 145 22.73 6.02 6.84
C ASN A 145 23.03 4.52 6.99
N PHE A 146 22.08 3.73 7.51
CA PHE A 146 22.23 2.28 7.55
C PHE A 146 22.00 1.67 6.16
N SER A 147 20.90 2.03 5.50
CA SER A 147 20.53 1.46 4.19
C SER A 147 21.56 1.78 3.09
N GLN A 148 22.27 2.90 3.17
CA GLN A 148 23.35 3.27 2.25
C GLN A 148 24.56 2.33 2.30
N GLN A 149 24.76 1.59 3.40
CA GLN A 149 25.81 0.58 3.51
C GLN A 149 25.47 -0.70 2.75
N VAL A 150 24.19 -0.93 2.47
CA VAL A 150 23.72 -2.18 1.87
C VAL A 150 24.04 -2.21 0.38
N LYS A 151 25.09 -2.92 0.02
CA LYS A 151 25.50 -3.15 -1.36
C LYS A 151 25.13 -4.58 -1.75
N SER A 152 24.36 -4.73 -2.81
CA SER A 152 24.07 -6.05 -3.37
C SER A 152 25.11 -6.42 -4.41
N THR A 153 25.59 -7.67 -4.37
CA THR A 153 26.46 -8.23 -5.39
C THR A 153 25.65 -9.02 -6.42
N GLY A 154 25.83 -8.72 -7.72
CA GLY A 154 25.12 -9.38 -8.83
C GLY A 154 24.66 -8.41 -9.91
N SER A 155 24.49 -8.90 -11.13
CA SER A 155 24.28 -8.09 -12.34
C SER A 155 22.80 -7.89 -12.73
N THR A 156 21.81 -8.29 -11.93
CA THR A 156 20.40 -8.25 -12.31
C THR A 156 19.46 -8.03 -11.11
N ASN A 157 18.16 -8.08 -11.33
CA ASN A 157 17.09 -7.96 -10.33
C ASN A 157 17.19 -8.96 -9.15
N TYR A 158 18.03 -9.99 -9.24
CA TYR A 158 18.29 -11.01 -8.22
C TYR A 158 19.58 -10.77 -7.42
N ALA A 159 20.17 -9.59 -7.51
CA ALA A 159 21.34 -9.27 -6.70
C ALA A 159 20.97 -9.33 -5.20
N GLY A 160 21.58 -10.23 -4.47
CA GLY A 160 21.35 -10.48 -3.05
C GLY A 160 22.55 -10.13 -2.19
N ILE A 161 22.35 -10.11 -0.89
CA ILE A 161 23.43 -10.01 0.11
C ILE A 161 23.72 -11.39 0.70
N ARG A 162 24.82 -11.49 1.46
CA ARG A 162 25.21 -12.67 2.22
C ARG A 162 25.32 -12.33 3.71
N PRO A 163 25.27 -13.33 4.63
CA PRO A 163 25.34 -13.09 6.06
C PRO A 163 26.57 -12.25 6.49
N TYR A 164 27.73 -12.53 5.88
CA TYR A 164 28.96 -11.79 6.21
C TYR A 164 28.91 -10.32 5.80
N HIS A 165 28.11 -9.95 4.75
CA HIS A 165 27.88 -8.54 4.42
C HIS A 165 27.12 -7.83 5.54
N VAL A 166 26.12 -8.52 6.13
CA VAL A 166 25.32 -7.95 7.25
C VAL A 166 26.23 -7.72 8.46
N LEU A 167 27.12 -8.66 8.76
CA LEU A 167 28.04 -8.57 9.89
C LEU A 167 29.09 -7.47 9.73
N ASP A 168 29.38 -7.06 8.49
CA ASP A 168 30.31 -5.97 8.19
C ASP A 168 29.69 -4.56 8.31
N TYR A 169 28.33 -4.45 8.35
CA TYR A 169 27.69 -3.15 8.51
C TYR A 169 28.02 -2.54 9.87
N GLN A 170 28.10 -1.22 9.90
CA GLN A 170 28.45 -0.46 11.09
C GLN A 170 27.25 0.31 11.62
N ILE A 171 27.13 0.36 12.94
CA ILE A 171 26.15 1.18 13.64
C ILE A 171 26.81 2.02 14.73
N PRO A 172 26.30 3.23 15.01
CA PRO A 172 26.66 3.94 16.23
C PRO A 172 26.20 3.12 17.44
N LEU A 173 27.05 2.88 18.40
CA LEU A 173 26.75 2.06 19.58
C LEU A 173 26.92 2.86 20.87
N PRO A 174 25.84 3.50 21.38
CA PRO A 174 25.79 4.08 22.72
C PRO A 174 25.87 3.02 23.81
N THR A 175 26.07 3.43 25.04
CA THR A 175 25.89 2.57 26.23
C THR A 175 24.44 2.08 26.30
N LEU A 176 24.17 0.96 26.99
CA LEU A 176 22.80 0.45 27.14
C LEU A 176 21.83 1.45 27.78
N GLU A 177 22.30 2.25 28.73
CA GLU A 177 21.49 3.30 29.36
C GLU A 177 21.09 4.39 28.36
N GLU A 178 22.02 4.81 27.50
CA GLU A 178 21.74 5.77 26.44
C GLU A 178 20.82 5.17 25.37
N GLN A 179 21.01 3.89 24.99
CA GLN A 179 20.11 3.21 24.08
C GLN A 179 18.68 3.17 24.63
N ILE A 180 18.50 2.83 25.93
CA ILE A 180 17.18 2.85 26.60
C ILE A 180 16.56 4.25 26.53
N SER A 181 17.34 5.29 26.84
CA SER A 181 16.86 6.68 26.77
C SER A 181 16.41 7.07 25.37
N LEU A 182 17.25 6.81 24.35
CA LEU A 182 16.95 7.12 22.95
C LEU A 182 15.73 6.38 22.43
N VAL A 183 15.60 5.08 22.76
CA VAL A 183 14.44 4.25 22.41
C VAL A 183 13.18 4.76 23.11
N SER A 184 13.25 5.08 24.40
CA SER A 184 12.12 5.61 25.18
C SER A 184 11.60 6.92 24.58
N ASP A 185 12.47 7.84 24.23
CA ASP A 185 12.11 9.12 23.59
C ASP A 185 11.48 8.92 22.21
N TYR A 186 12.02 8.00 21.41
CA TYR A 186 11.44 7.65 20.12
C TYR A 186 10.04 7.03 20.28
N ILE A 187 9.87 6.07 21.19
CA ILE A 187 8.59 5.43 21.48
C ILE A 187 7.55 6.45 21.96
N LYS A 188 7.91 7.33 22.90
CA LYS A 188 7.03 8.40 23.35
C LYS A 188 6.45 9.23 22.21
N LYS A 189 7.29 9.61 21.24
CA LYS A 189 6.90 10.44 20.09
C LYS A 189 6.05 9.65 19.08
N THR A 190 6.30 8.36 18.93
CA THR A 190 5.56 7.51 17.98
C THR A 190 4.25 6.95 18.55
N THR A 191 4.14 6.77 19.86
CA THR A 191 2.91 6.27 20.52
C THR A 191 1.69 7.14 20.21
N GLN A 192 1.84 8.46 20.24
CA GLN A 192 0.75 9.37 19.88
C GLN A 192 0.31 9.18 18.43
N ALA A 193 1.25 8.98 17.52
CA ALA A 193 0.95 8.69 16.12
C ALA A 193 0.22 7.34 15.95
N GLU A 194 0.51 6.34 16.78
CA GLU A 194 -0.19 5.05 16.78
C GLU A 194 -1.62 5.15 17.32
N ILE A 195 -1.84 5.94 18.35
CA ILE A 195 -3.18 6.23 18.89
C ILE A 195 -4.03 6.88 17.80
N LEU A 196 -3.53 7.97 17.19
CA LEU A 196 -4.22 8.64 16.09
C LEU A 196 -4.47 7.71 14.90
N GLN A 197 -3.55 6.79 14.60
CA GLN A 197 -3.75 5.81 13.53
C GLN A 197 -4.92 4.84 13.83
N LYS A 198 -5.07 4.41 15.08
CA LYS A 198 -6.22 3.58 15.50
C LYS A 198 -7.54 4.36 15.39
N GLU A 199 -7.55 5.62 15.79
CA GLU A 199 -8.71 6.49 15.63
C GLU A 199 -9.10 6.69 14.16
N VAL A 200 -8.12 6.95 13.29
CA VAL A 200 -8.35 7.08 11.83
C VAL A 200 -8.95 5.80 11.26
N ASN A 201 -8.42 4.64 11.62
CA ASN A 201 -8.95 3.35 11.16
C ASN A 201 -10.40 3.12 11.64
N GLY A 202 -10.72 3.54 12.86
CA GLY A 202 -12.09 3.53 13.39
C GLY A 202 -13.04 4.43 12.60
N LEU A 203 -12.63 5.66 12.33
CA LEU A 203 -13.43 6.65 11.59
C LEU A 203 -13.74 6.22 10.15
N GLU A 204 -12.82 5.53 9.48
CA GLU A 204 -13.08 5.00 8.12
C GLU A 204 -14.22 3.99 8.11
N GLY A 205 -14.26 3.07 9.10
CA GLY A 205 -15.36 2.12 9.27
C GLY A 205 -16.69 2.79 9.65
N GLU A 206 -16.64 3.87 10.42
CA GLU A 206 -17.83 4.64 10.79
C GLU A 206 -18.47 5.37 9.60
N ILE A 207 -17.69 5.83 8.63
CA ILE A 207 -18.23 6.47 7.42
C ILE A 207 -19.17 5.54 6.68
N GLU A 208 -18.75 4.29 6.45
CA GLU A 208 -19.59 3.33 5.74
C GLU A 208 -20.84 2.97 6.55
N LYS A 209 -20.71 2.71 7.86
CA LYS A 209 -21.85 2.46 8.75
C LYS A 209 -22.84 3.64 8.76
N TYR A 210 -22.35 4.87 8.86
CA TYR A 210 -23.17 6.06 8.80
C TYR A 210 -23.91 6.16 7.47
N PHE A 211 -23.20 6.03 6.35
CA PHE A 211 -23.78 6.11 5.01
C PHE A 211 -24.91 5.11 4.82
N LEU A 212 -24.66 3.84 5.14
CA LEU A 212 -25.65 2.78 5.05
C LEU A 212 -26.86 3.02 5.96
N LYS A 213 -26.63 3.46 7.20
CA LYS A 213 -27.71 3.82 8.14
C LYS A 213 -28.61 4.93 7.58
N GLN A 214 -28.04 5.96 6.93
CA GLN A 214 -28.82 7.02 6.30
C GLN A 214 -29.72 6.49 5.17
N LEU A 215 -29.27 5.44 4.47
CA LEU A 215 -30.04 4.77 3.44
C LEU A 215 -31.07 3.74 3.99
N GLY A 216 -31.07 3.47 5.30
CA GLY A 216 -31.88 2.41 5.90
C GLY A 216 -31.33 1.00 5.65
N LEU A 217 -30.05 0.92 5.30
CA LEU A 217 -29.32 -0.31 5.01
C LEU A 217 -28.41 -0.71 6.17
N ILE A 218 -28.07 -1.98 6.24
CA ILE A 218 -27.16 -2.54 7.24
C ILE A 218 -25.85 -2.99 6.58
N LEU A 219 -24.76 -2.94 7.33
CA LEU A 219 -23.52 -3.58 6.93
C LEU A 219 -23.72 -5.10 7.08
N PHE A 220 -23.64 -5.84 6.00
CA PHE A 220 -23.70 -7.30 6.04
C PHE A 220 -22.31 -7.89 5.74
N SER A 221 -22.01 -9.03 6.37
CA SER A 221 -20.82 -9.79 6.03
C SER A 221 -21.10 -10.63 4.79
N LEU A 222 -20.24 -10.55 3.80
CA LEU A 222 -20.21 -11.55 2.74
C LEU A 222 -19.91 -12.90 3.40
N LYS A 223 -20.79 -13.89 3.25
CA LYS A 223 -20.47 -15.25 3.65
C LYS A 223 -19.22 -15.68 2.87
N GLU A 224 -18.29 -16.33 3.56
CA GLU A 224 -17.18 -17.03 2.91
C GLU A 224 -17.76 -17.92 1.79
N LYS A 225 -17.04 -17.99 0.66
CA LYS A 225 -17.43 -18.83 -0.47
C LYS A 225 -17.63 -20.24 0.07
N THR A 226 -18.89 -20.68 0.18
CA THR A 226 -19.20 -22.06 0.53
C THR A 226 -18.75 -22.95 -0.61
N THR A 227 -17.87 -23.90 -0.31
CA THR A 227 -17.53 -24.98 -1.24
C THR A 227 -18.68 -25.96 -1.29
N GLY A 228 -19.18 -26.29 -2.48
CA GLY A 228 -20.27 -27.26 -2.67
C GLY A 228 -21.34 -26.78 -3.64
N LEU A 229 -22.41 -27.57 -3.76
CA LEU A 229 -23.56 -27.25 -4.61
C LEU A 229 -24.28 -26.02 -4.06
N GLN A 230 -24.46 -25.01 -4.89
CA GLN A 230 -25.26 -23.83 -4.58
C GLN A 230 -26.50 -23.82 -5.47
N THR A 231 -27.64 -23.53 -4.85
CA THR A 231 -28.94 -23.40 -5.58
C THR A 231 -29.38 -21.95 -5.52
N THR A 232 -29.94 -21.45 -6.60
CA THR A 232 -30.57 -20.13 -6.70
C THR A 232 -31.86 -20.24 -7.52
N ASP A 233 -32.81 -19.35 -7.26
CA ASP A 233 -34.05 -19.32 -8.02
C ASP A 233 -33.77 -18.80 -9.44
N TYR A 234 -34.30 -19.52 -10.43
CA TYR A 234 -34.14 -19.17 -11.84
C TYR A 234 -34.59 -17.73 -12.17
N VAL A 235 -35.66 -17.28 -11.55
CA VAL A 235 -36.20 -15.91 -11.72
C VAL A 235 -35.23 -14.81 -11.28
N LEU A 236 -34.24 -15.15 -10.44
CA LEU A 236 -33.25 -14.22 -9.90
C LEU A 236 -31.94 -14.23 -10.68
N LEU A 237 -31.83 -15.11 -11.71
CA LEU A 237 -30.62 -15.20 -12.52
C LEU A 237 -30.65 -14.19 -13.66
N ASP A 238 -29.85 -13.13 -13.57
CA ASP A 238 -29.61 -12.23 -14.70
C ASP A 238 -28.70 -12.86 -15.77
N ARG A 239 -27.90 -13.85 -15.39
CA ARG A 239 -26.84 -14.44 -16.23
C ARG A 239 -26.45 -15.84 -15.75
N TRP A 240 -26.16 -16.75 -16.68
CA TRP A 240 -25.69 -18.12 -16.38
C TRP A 240 -24.15 -18.16 -16.09
N ASP A 241 -23.71 -17.47 -15.06
CA ASP A 241 -22.33 -17.59 -14.61
C ASP A 241 -22.24 -17.58 -13.08
N PHE A 242 -21.09 -18.04 -12.58
CA PHE A 242 -20.84 -18.19 -11.15
C PHE A 242 -20.89 -16.85 -10.39
N PHE A 243 -20.59 -15.73 -11.05
CA PHE A 243 -20.54 -14.40 -10.40
C PHE A 243 -21.92 -13.77 -10.24
N SER A 244 -22.86 -14.09 -11.11
CA SER A 244 -24.22 -13.51 -11.11
C SER A 244 -25.22 -14.22 -10.17
N THR A 245 -24.78 -15.29 -9.49
CA THR A 245 -25.67 -16.10 -8.63
C THR A 245 -25.94 -15.47 -7.24
N ASP A 246 -25.20 -14.45 -6.82
CA ASP A 246 -25.45 -13.80 -5.52
C ASP A 246 -26.45 -12.64 -5.62
N THR A 247 -27.73 -12.97 -5.61
CA THR A 247 -28.81 -12.00 -5.67
C THR A 247 -29.15 -11.33 -4.33
N ARG A 248 -28.53 -11.78 -3.23
CA ARG A 248 -28.80 -11.27 -1.86
C ARG A 248 -28.63 -9.75 -1.78
N ILE A 249 -27.66 -9.18 -2.48
CA ILE A 249 -27.37 -7.75 -2.47
C ILE A 249 -28.56 -6.94 -2.97
N VAL A 250 -29.19 -7.36 -4.07
CA VAL A 250 -30.35 -6.66 -4.63
C VAL A 250 -31.55 -6.79 -3.69
N ILE A 251 -31.74 -7.95 -3.06
CA ILE A 251 -32.81 -8.17 -2.06
C ILE A 251 -32.58 -7.27 -0.84
N GLU A 252 -31.37 -7.22 -0.29
CA GLU A 252 -31.06 -6.35 0.84
C GLU A 252 -31.19 -4.87 0.47
N LEU A 253 -30.81 -4.49 -0.75
CA LEU A 253 -30.90 -3.12 -1.22
C LEU A 253 -32.37 -2.62 -1.29
N ARG A 254 -33.33 -3.52 -1.57
CA ARG A 254 -34.80 -3.20 -1.57
C ARG A 254 -35.31 -2.79 -0.18
N LYS A 255 -34.56 -3.05 0.89
CA LYS A 255 -34.90 -2.59 2.25
C LYS A 255 -34.57 -1.12 2.50
N SER A 256 -34.00 -0.43 1.52
CA SER A 256 -33.68 0.99 1.62
C SER A 256 -34.92 1.84 1.91
N LYS A 257 -34.71 2.95 2.65
CA LYS A 257 -35.74 3.97 2.88
C LYS A 257 -36.15 4.72 1.60
N PHE A 258 -35.33 4.65 0.56
CA PHE A 258 -35.49 5.41 -0.67
C PHE A 258 -35.76 4.46 -1.83
N GLU A 259 -36.49 4.95 -2.82
CA GLU A 259 -36.73 4.21 -4.06
C GLU A 259 -35.42 3.90 -4.76
N LEU A 260 -35.38 2.73 -5.37
CA LEU A 260 -34.24 2.30 -6.16
C LEU A 260 -34.36 2.82 -7.60
N SER A 261 -33.28 3.39 -8.09
CA SER A 261 -33.13 3.73 -9.49
C SER A 261 -31.90 3.02 -10.07
N SER A 262 -31.82 2.87 -11.39
CA SER A 262 -30.59 2.46 -12.05
C SER A 262 -29.69 3.68 -12.30
N ILE A 263 -28.37 3.48 -12.25
CA ILE A 263 -27.42 4.58 -12.50
C ILE A 263 -27.66 5.19 -13.88
N GLY A 264 -27.91 4.37 -14.90
CA GLY A 264 -28.16 4.87 -16.26
C GLY A 264 -29.44 5.68 -16.43
N ARG A 265 -30.44 5.50 -15.52
CA ARG A 265 -31.67 6.31 -15.54
C ARG A 265 -31.51 7.65 -14.82
N SER A 266 -30.67 7.68 -13.79
CA SER A 266 -30.58 8.84 -12.87
C SER A 266 -29.36 9.70 -13.09
N PHE A 267 -28.37 9.26 -13.87
CA PHE A 267 -27.11 10.00 -14.06
C PHE A 267 -26.76 10.08 -15.55
N HIS A 268 -26.18 11.22 -15.96
CA HIS A 268 -25.86 11.49 -17.36
C HIS A 268 -24.44 11.04 -17.69
N PHE A 269 -24.34 10.02 -18.51
CA PHE A 269 -23.07 9.52 -19.06
C PHE A 269 -22.67 10.35 -20.28
N VAL A 270 -21.42 10.75 -20.34
CA VAL A 270 -20.88 11.57 -21.44
C VAL A 270 -19.66 10.93 -22.06
N LYS A 271 -19.50 11.21 -23.36
CA LYS A 271 -18.32 10.85 -24.15
C LYS A 271 -17.84 12.09 -24.90
N ARG A 272 -16.89 12.83 -24.29
CA ARG A 272 -16.25 13.98 -24.94
C ARG A 272 -15.00 13.49 -25.67
N SER A 273 -15.12 13.26 -26.98
CA SER A 273 -14.03 12.66 -27.77
C SER A 273 -12.78 13.52 -27.81
N PHE A 274 -11.62 12.92 -27.55
CA PHE A 274 -10.31 13.51 -27.81
C PHE A 274 -9.81 13.05 -29.19
N ASN A 275 -9.66 13.99 -30.12
CA ASN A 275 -9.13 13.72 -31.45
C ASN A 275 -7.68 14.17 -31.58
N LYS A 276 -6.75 13.22 -31.64
CA LYS A 276 -5.31 13.46 -31.75
C LYS A 276 -4.90 14.27 -32.97
N THR A 277 -5.57 14.06 -34.12
CA THR A 277 -5.23 14.69 -35.37
C THR A 277 -5.68 16.16 -35.42
N GLN A 278 -6.65 16.54 -34.62
CA GLN A 278 -7.16 17.91 -34.52
C GLN A 278 -6.60 18.69 -33.34
N TYR A 279 -5.81 18.01 -32.48
CA TYR A 279 -5.25 18.64 -31.28
C TYR A 279 -4.06 19.52 -31.66
N LYS A 280 -4.13 20.80 -31.27
CA LYS A 280 -3.19 21.85 -31.75
C LYS A 280 -1.90 21.97 -30.91
N LYS A 281 -1.77 21.22 -29.82
CA LYS A 281 -0.58 21.26 -28.94
C LYS A 281 0.27 20.01 -29.13
N ASP A 282 1.56 20.12 -28.90
CA ASP A 282 2.52 19.02 -29.02
C ASP A 282 2.40 17.99 -27.87
N THR A 283 1.89 18.41 -26.72
CA THR A 283 1.71 17.56 -25.54
C THR A 283 0.30 17.71 -24.94
N PHE A 284 -0.15 16.69 -24.23
CA PHE A 284 -1.38 16.70 -23.44
C PHE A 284 -1.19 15.96 -22.12
N ARG A 285 -2.04 16.27 -21.13
CA ARG A 285 -2.03 15.58 -19.83
C ARG A 285 -2.99 14.40 -19.89
N TYR A 286 -2.50 13.20 -19.52
CA TYR A 286 -3.22 11.93 -19.63
C TYR A 286 -3.42 11.27 -18.27
N ILE A 287 -4.69 10.93 -17.97
CA ILE A 287 -5.12 10.21 -16.78
C ILE A 287 -5.34 8.74 -17.14
N GLU A 288 -4.49 7.86 -16.62
CA GLU A 288 -4.66 6.42 -16.74
C GLU A 288 -5.34 5.82 -15.50
N ILE A 289 -5.93 4.61 -15.62
CA ILE A 289 -6.60 3.95 -14.47
C ILE A 289 -5.62 3.74 -13.31
N GLY A 290 -4.34 3.49 -13.60
CA GLY A 290 -3.27 3.36 -12.62
C GLY A 290 -3.09 4.59 -11.73
N ALA A 291 -3.34 5.78 -12.28
CA ALA A 291 -3.19 7.05 -11.59
C ALA A 291 -4.31 7.36 -10.57
N ILE A 292 -5.32 6.51 -10.44
CA ILE A 292 -6.38 6.71 -9.46
C ILE A 292 -6.04 5.98 -8.16
N ASP A 293 -6.04 6.73 -7.06
CA ASP A 293 -6.03 6.18 -5.70
C ASP A 293 -7.46 6.13 -5.14
N PRO A 294 -7.89 5.00 -4.55
CA PRO A 294 -9.25 4.88 -4.02
C PRO A 294 -9.61 5.89 -2.92
N THR A 295 -8.62 6.43 -2.22
CA THR A 295 -8.80 7.38 -1.11
C THR A 295 -8.55 8.82 -1.53
N LYS A 296 -7.45 9.06 -2.28
CA LYS A 296 -6.98 10.39 -2.65
C LYS A 296 -7.58 10.90 -3.97
N GLY A 297 -8.16 10.02 -4.79
CA GLY A 297 -8.65 10.37 -6.12
C GLY A 297 -7.56 10.32 -7.19
N ILE A 298 -7.51 11.31 -8.09
CA ILE A 298 -6.50 11.39 -9.15
C ILE A 298 -5.18 11.82 -8.50
N LEU A 299 -4.12 11.01 -8.66
CA LEU A 299 -2.79 11.30 -8.12
C LEU A 299 -1.96 12.16 -9.07
N GLU A 300 -2.08 11.89 -10.38
CA GLU A 300 -1.31 12.57 -11.43
C GLU A 300 -2.01 12.48 -12.78
N ALA A 301 -1.69 13.41 -13.66
CA ALA A 301 -1.93 13.30 -15.08
C ALA A 301 -0.59 13.45 -15.79
N LYS A 302 -0.12 12.36 -16.43
CA LYS A 302 1.19 12.34 -17.11
C LYS A 302 1.18 13.23 -18.33
N GLU A 303 2.22 14.01 -18.52
CA GLU A 303 2.42 14.74 -19.77
C GLU A 303 2.90 13.77 -20.85
N VAL A 304 2.20 13.76 -21.99
CA VAL A 304 2.44 12.82 -23.09
C VAL A 304 2.52 13.60 -24.40
N ALA A 305 3.55 13.35 -25.19
CA ALA A 305 3.64 13.90 -26.55
C ALA A 305 2.53 13.31 -27.45
N ILE A 306 1.95 14.14 -28.30
CA ILE A 306 0.81 13.73 -29.15
C ILE A 306 1.17 12.54 -30.07
N GLU A 307 2.41 12.48 -30.57
CA GLU A 307 2.92 11.38 -31.37
C GLU A 307 2.99 10.05 -30.62
N LYS A 308 3.23 10.11 -29.29
CA LYS A 308 3.31 8.95 -28.39
C LYS A 308 2.00 8.68 -27.64
N ALA A 309 0.91 9.30 -28.06
CA ALA A 309 -0.37 9.18 -27.39
C ALA A 309 -0.86 7.72 -27.38
N PRO A 310 -1.15 7.15 -26.20
CA PRO A 310 -1.70 5.80 -26.09
C PRO A 310 -2.99 5.65 -26.93
N SER A 311 -3.24 4.47 -27.50
CA SER A 311 -4.48 4.17 -28.22
C SER A 311 -5.73 4.39 -27.37
N ARG A 312 -5.60 4.23 -26.05
CA ARG A 312 -6.68 4.44 -25.09
C ARG A 312 -6.92 5.89 -24.68
N ALA A 313 -6.10 6.85 -25.11
CA ALA A 313 -6.30 8.27 -24.83
C ALA A 313 -7.38 8.81 -25.78
N THR A 314 -8.64 8.76 -25.37
CA THR A 314 -9.78 8.98 -26.26
C THR A 314 -10.84 9.94 -25.74
N GLN A 315 -10.83 10.32 -24.46
CA GLN A 315 -11.89 11.10 -23.84
C GLN A 315 -11.33 12.31 -23.09
N LEU A 316 -12.04 13.43 -23.14
CA LEU A 316 -11.81 14.61 -22.31
C LEU A 316 -12.69 14.57 -21.07
N VAL A 317 -12.14 14.99 -19.95
CA VAL A 317 -12.87 15.16 -18.67
C VAL A 317 -12.91 16.62 -18.26
N GLN A 318 -13.97 16.98 -17.55
CA GLN A 318 -14.18 18.34 -17.02
C GLN A 318 -14.24 18.31 -15.50
N GLU A 319 -13.96 19.47 -14.89
CA GLU A 319 -14.12 19.65 -13.45
C GLU A 319 -15.52 19.23 -13.00
N GLY A 320 -15.59 18.48 -11.92
CA GLY A 320 -16.84 17.97 -11.35
C GLY A 320 -17.31 16.64 -11.94
N ASP A 321 -16.76 16.18 -13.07
CA ASP A 321 -17.08 14.86 -13.61
C ASP A 321 -16.70 13.74 -12.62
N LEU A 322 -17.46 12.65 -12.61
CA LEU A 322 -17.08 11.40 -11.97
C LEU A 322 -16.52 10.44 -13.02
N ILE A 323 -15.26 10.07 -12.89
CA ILE A 323 -14.63 9.02 -13.71
C ILE A 323 -14.63 7.69 -12.96
N ILE A 324 -15.08 6.62 -13.65
CA ILE A 324 -15.27 5.29 -13.08
C ILE A 324 -14.45 4.29 -13.89
N GLY A 325 -13.40 3.75 -13.30
CA GLY A 325 -12.58 2.70 -13.92
C GLY A 325 -13.40 1.41 -14.09
N THR A 326 -13.55 0.95 -15.35
CA THR A 326 -14.37 -0.21 -15.67
C THR A 326 -13.62 -1.53 -15.56
N THR A 327 -12.28 -1.53 -15.60
CA THR A 327 -11.45 -2.71 -15.40
C THR A 327 -11.18 -2.92 -13.91
N ARG A 328 -11.45 -4.14 -13.41
CA ARG A 328 -11.30 -4.50 -11.99
C ARG A 328 -11.96 -3.48 -11.06
N PRO A 329 -13.27 -3.19 -11.22
CA PRO A 329 -13.96 -2.12 -10.50
C PRO A 329 -13.92 -2.30 -8.97
N TYR A 330 -13.73 -3.54 -8.48
CA TYR A 330 -13.51 -3.83 -7.05
C TYR A 330 -12.26 -3.15 -6.46
N LEU A 331 -11.33 -2.68 -7.29
CA LEU A 331 -10.20 -1.86 -6.86
C LEU A 331 -10.59 -0.41 -6.57
N LYS A 332 -11.88 -0.05 -6.75
CA LYS A 332 -12.45 1.27 -6.43
C LYS A 332 -11.72 2.44 -7.13
N LYS A 333 -11.24 2.22 -8.35
CA LYS A 333 -10.56 3.25 -9.17
C LYS A 333 -11.58 4.25 -9.73
N PHE A 334 -12.20 5.02 -8.83
CA PHE A 334 -13.21 6.04 -9.11
C PHE A 334 -12.77 7.38 -8.52
N ALA A 335 -12.95 8.47 -9.24
CA ALA A 335 -12.56 9.80 -8.77
C ALA A 335 -13.47 10.90 -9.31
N ILE A 336 -13.69 11.94 -8.52
CA ILE A 336 -14.23 13.23 -8.98
C ILE A 336 -13.07 14.04 -9.58
N VAL A 337 -13.25 14.57 -10.76
CA VAL A 337 -12.27 15.42 -11.44
C VAL A 337 -12.22 16.78 -10.76
N THR A 338 -11.07 17.15 -10.24
CA THR A 338 -10.84 18.47 -9.65
C THR A 338 -10.40 19.48 -10.70
N ASN A 339 -10.41 20.78 -10.36
CA ASN A 339 -9.98 21.85 -11.27
C ASN A 339 -8.60 21.63 -11.87
N GLU A 340 -7.65 21.07 -11.11
CA GLU A 340 -6.29 20.73 -11.58
C GLU A 340 -6.30 19.82 -12.81
N TYR A 341 -7.30 18.94 -12.93
CA TYR A 341 -7.40 17.94 -14.00
C TYR A 341 -8.47 18.30 -15.04
N ASN A 342 -9.01 19.52 -14.98
CA ASN A 342 -9.98 20.03 -15.95
C ASN A 342 -9.43 20.00 -17.38
N ASN A 343 -10.22 19.56 -18.33
CA ASN A 343 -9.86 19.41 -19.76
C ASN A 343 -8.66 18.49 -20.03
N ASN A 344 -8.30 17.59 -19.09
CA ASN A 344 -7.31 16.57 -19.35
C ASN A 344 -7.93 15.38 -20.12
N VAL A 345 -7.06 14.61 -20.79
CA VAL A 345 -7.45 13.40 -21.49
C VAL A 345 -7.45 12.23 -20.56
N CYS A 346 -8.49 11.40 -20.56
CA CYS A 346 -8.51 10.15 -19.81
C CYS A 346 -8.59 8.91 -20.71
N SER A 347 -8.29 7.75 -20.11
CA SER A 347 -8.33 6.46 -20.77
C SER A 347 -9.77 6.06 -21.16
N SER A 348 -9.93 5.40 -22.31
CA SER A 348 -11.19 4.70 -22.70
C SER A 348 -11.63 3.64 -21.69
N GLY A 349 -10.79 3.27 -20.73
CA GLY A 349 -11.15 2.39 -19.62
C GLY A 349 -11.93 3.07 -18.50
N PHE A 350 -12.27 4.35 -18.66
CA PHE A 350 -13.21 5.06 -17.78
C PHE A 350 -14.56 5.24 -18.44
N SER A 351 -15.63 5.06 -17.66
CA SER A 351 -16.93 5.67 -17.92
C SER A 351 -16.98 7.03 -17.22
N VAL A 352 -17.51 8.05 -17.89
CA VAL A 352 -17.56 9.42 -17.39
C VAL A 352 -19.01 9.83 -17.16
N ILE A 353 -19.32 10.34 -16.00
CA ILE A 353 -20.61 10.91 -15.62
C ILE A 353 -20.41 12.39 -15.35
N GLU A 354 -21.13 13.25 -16.07
CA GLU A 354 -21.01 14.70 -15.92
C GLU A 354 -21.74 15.25 -14.70
N GLN A 355 -21.30 16.39 -14.23
CA GLN A 355 -21.99 17.11 -13.14
C GLN A 355 -23.34 17.63 -13.60
N SER A 356 -24.35 17.55 -12.71
CA SER A 356 -25.70 18.07 -12.94
C SER A 356 -26.27 18.70 -11.66
N LYS A 357 -27.33 19.50 -11.82
CA LYS A 357 -28.13 20.01 -10.69
C LYS A 357 -29.13 18.99 -10.15
N GLU A 358 -29.43 17.93 -10.91
CA GLU A 358 -30.45 16.93 -10.59
C GLU A 358 -29.94 15.87 -9.59
N TYR A 359 -28.64 15.76 -9.43
CA TYR A 359 -27.98 14.79 -8.54
C TYR A 359 -26.67 15.31 -7.99
N TYR A 360 -26.11 14.61 -6.99
CA TYR A 360 -24.86 14.94 -6.34
C TYR A 360 -23.83 13.82 -6.54
N LEU A 361 -22.86 14.00 -7.45
CA LEU A 361 -21.89 12.98 -7.81
C LEU A 361 -21.04 12.43 -6.63
N PRO A 362 -20.67 13.19 -5.59
CA PRO A 362 -20.04 12.62 -4.41
C PRO A 362 -20.90 11.54 -3.72
N TYR A 363 -22.24 11.61 -3.77
CA TYR A 363 -23.14 10.58 -3.27
C TYR A 363 -23.02 9.30 -4.08
N LEU A 364 -23.07 9.36 -5.42
CA LEU A 364 -22.84 8.20 -6.30
C LEU A 364 -21.45 7.61 -6.06
N HIS A 365 -20.41 8.45 -5.98
CA HIS A 365 -19.03 8.04 -5.71
C HIS A 365 -18.92 7.28 -4.38
N GLN A 366 -19.60 7.75 -3.31
CA GLN A 366 -19.65 7.05 -2.04
C GLN A 366 -20.38 5.71 -2.14
N PHE A 367 -21.53 5.69 -2.84
CA PHE A 367 -22.30 4.46 -3.02
C PHE A 367 -21.52 3.40 -3.79
N LEU A 368 -20.88 3.76 -4.90
CA LEU A 368 -20.06 2.82 -5.67
C LEU A 368 -18.90 2.22 -4.87
N LYS A 369 -18.43 2.90 -3.82
CA LYS A 369 -17.37 2.43 -2.93
C LYS A 369 -17.86 1.60 -1.75
N CYS A 370 -19.13 1.68 -1.37
CA CYS A 370 -19.68 0.88 -0.28
C CYS A 370 -19.91 -0.58 -0.71
N ILE A 371 -20.19 -1.46 0.26
CA ILE A 371 -20.35 -2.89 0.02
C ILE A 371 -21.42 -3.19 -1.05
N TYR A 372 -22.55 -2.47 -1.04
CA TYR A 372 -23.64 -2.66 -2.00
C TYR A 372 -23.25 -2.28 -3.43
N GLY A 373 -22.50 -1.21 -3.61
CA GLY A 373 -22.00 -0.80 -4.92
C GLY A 373 -20.97 -1.77 -5.47
N ILE A 374 -19.96 -2.10 -4.64
CA ILE A 374 -18.84 -2.97 -5.05
C ILE A 374 -19.31 -4.39 -5.41
N GLU A 375 -20.23 -4.95 -4.65
CA GLU A 375 -20.68 -6.32 -4.93
C GLU A 375 -21.60 -6.37 -6.17
N GLN A 376 -22.43 -5.36 -6.43
CA GLN A 376 -23.12 -5.27 -7.71
C GLN A 376 -22.14 -5.18 -8.89
N LEU A 377 -21.07 -4.37 -8.75
CA LEU A 377 -20.03 -4.29 -9.77
C LEU A 377 -19.31 -5.63 -9.96
N ARG A 378 -19.00 -6.36 -8.88
CA ARG A 378 -18.40 -7.70 -8.95
C ARG A 378 -19.29 -8.71 -9.67
N ASN A 379 -20.58 -8.72 -9.36
CA ASN A 379 -21.53 -9.65 -9.95
C ASN A 379 -21.71 -9.42 -11.47
N LYS A 380 -21.44 -8.20 -11.96
CA LYS A 380 -21.55 -7.86 -13.38
C LYS A 380 -20.23 -7.97 -14.16
N MET A 381 -19.11 -8.22 -13.48
CA MET A 381 -17.82 -8.39 -14.17
C MET A 381 -17.79 -9.61 -15.08
N THR A 382 -17.13 -9.43 -16.22
CA THR A 382 -16.80 -10.50 -17.17
C THR A 382 -15.31 -10.55 -17.43
N GLY A 383 -14.80 -11.73 -17.84
CA GLY A 383 -13.37 -11.93 -18.12
C GLY A 383 -12.60 -12.58 -16.97
N GLY A 384 -11.57 -13.36 -17.28
CA GLY A 384 -10.79 -14.12 -16.31
C GLY A 384 -9.67 -13.30 -15.66
N LEU A 385 -8.60 -13.05 -16.41
CA LEU A 385 -7.38 -12.42 -15.86
C LEU A 385 -7.56 -10.92 -15.58
N TYR A 386 -8.33 -10.21 -16.40
CA TYR A 386 -8.65 -8.78 -16.29
C TYR A 386 -10.16 -8.56 -16.32
N PRO A 387 -10.89 -8.94 -15.23
CA PRO A 387 -12.35 -8.79 -15.23
C PRO A 387 -12.72 -7.30 -15.35
N ALA A 388 -13.70 -7.04 -16.19
CA ALA A 388 -14.19 -5.69 -16.47
C ALA A 388 -15.72 -5.68 -16.57
N ILE A 389 -16.30 -4.49 -16.49
CA ILE A 389 -17.71 -4.24 -16.76
C ILE A 389 -17.85 -3.34 -17.99
N THR A 390 -18.91 -3.51 -18.72
CA THR A 390 -19.31 -2.59 -19.79
C THR A 390 -20.04 -1.37 -19.21
N GLU A 391 -20.17 -0.30 -20.01
CA GLU A 391 -20.97 0.85 -19.62
C GLU A 391 -22.46 0.49 -19.45
N ALA A 392 -22.97 -0.45 -20.24
CA ALA A 392 -24.34 -0.93 -20.10
C ALA A 392 -24.56 -1.62 -18.76
N GLU A 393 -23.65 -2.50 -18.34
CA GLU A 393 -23.69 -3.15 -17.02
C GLU A 393 -23.52 -2.16 -15.87
N LEU A 394 -22.70 -1.12 -16.05
CA LEU A 394 -22.58 -0.03 -15.05
C LEU A 394 -23.87 0.76 -14.93
N LYS A 395 -24.53 1.07 -16.05
CA LYS A 395 -25.84 1.75 -16.09
C LYS A 395 -26.95 0.98 -15.37
N ASP A 396 -26.83 -0.32 -15.31
CA ASP A 396 -27.80 -1.23 -14.68
C ASP A 396 -27.69 -1.34 -13.15
N ILE A 397 -26.58 -0.87 -12.55
CA ILE A 397 -26.38 -0.86 -11.09
C ILE A 397 -27.53 -0.13 -10.41
N LYS A 398 -28.12 -0.75 -9.39
CA LYS A 398 -29.22 -0.16 -8.61
C LYS A 398 -28.67 0.63 -7.43
N ILE A 399 -29.24 1.82 -7.24
CA ILE A 399 -28.86 2.74 -6.17
C ILE A 399 -30.12 3.30 -5.51
N PRO A 400 -30.19 3.42 -4.17
CA PRO A 400 -31.19 4.24 -3.51
C PRO A 400 -31.02 5.69 -3.98
N PHE A 401 -32.11 6.31 -4.47
CA PHE A 401 -32.01 7.63 -5.10
C PHE A 401 -32.88 8.67 -4.40
N PRO A 402 -32.43 9.21 -3.23
CA PRO A 402 -33.10 10.31 -2.55
C PRO A 402 -33.00 11.61 -3.35
N LYS A 403 -33.83 12.61 -2.99
CA LYS A 403 -33.73 13.97 -3.53
C LYS A 403 -32.33 14.54 -3.32
N VAL A 404 -31.88 15.43 -4.23
CA VAL A 404 -30.51 15.98 -4.24
C VAL A 404 -30.12 16.68 -2.93
N GLU A 405 -31.07 17.30 -2.25
CA GLU A 405 -30.86 17.95 -0.95
C GLU A 405 -30.43 16.93 0.11
N ILE A 406 -31.11 15.79 0.15
CA ILE A 406 -30.79 14.68 1.07
C ILE A 406 -29.44 14.05 0.70
N GLN A 407 -29.14 13.90 -0.61
CA GLN A 407 -27.82 13.43 -1.03
C GLN A 407 -26.70 14.32 -0.50
N LYS A 408 -26.86 15.64 -0.61
CA LYS A 408 -25.91 16.65 -0.09
C LYS A 408 -25.80 16.62 1.43
N GLU A 409 -26.92 16.50 2.14
CA GLU A 409 -26.96 16.41 3.59
C GLU A 409 -26.17 15.18 4.10
N ILE A 410 -26.44 14.01 3.54
CA ILE A 410 -25.73 12.77 3.87
C ILE A 410 -24.21 12.95 3.64
N MET A 411 -23.83 13.53 2.52
CA MET A 411 -22.43 13.71 2.15
C MET A 411 -21.70 14.78 2.96
N SER A 412 -22.38 15.81 3.41
CA SER A 412 -21.80 16.91 4.20
C SER A 412 -21.05 16.40 5.45
N LEU A 413 -21.69 15.50 6.22
CA LEU A 413 -21.05 14.91 7.40
C LEU A 413 -19.90 13.97 7.03
N ILE A 414 -20.07 13.20 5.94
CA ILE A 414 -19.01 12.29 5.44
C ILE A 414 -17.78 13.08 5.01
N GLU A 415 -17.96 14.19 4.30
CA GLU A 415 -16.88 15.07 3.86
C GLU A 415 -16.14 15.71 5.04
N LYS A 416 -16.87 16.14 6.07
CA LYS A 416 -16.26 16.62 7.32
C LYS A 416 -15.41 15.54 8.00
N LYS A 417 -15.94 14.30 8.13
CA LYS A 417 -15.17 13.17 8.68
C LYS A 417 -13.93 12.87 7.82
N ARG A 418 -14.04 12.88 6.49
CA ARG A 418 -12.89 12.66 5.58
C ARG A 418 -11.82 13.72 5.74
N LYS A 419 -12.20 15.00 5.85
CA LYS A 419 -11.25 16.08 6.10
C LYS A 419 -10.46 15.86 7.39
N ASN A 420 -11.13 15.43 8.46
CA ASN A 420 -10.47 15.08 9.73
C ASN A 420 -9.52 13.90 9.56
N ILE A 421 -9.92 12.84 8.83
CA ILE A 421 -9.07 11.69 8.53
C ILE A 421 -7.81 12.11 7.78
N LEU A 422 -7.94 12.95 6.76
CA LEU A 422 -6.80 13.46 5.99
C LEU A 422 -5.84 14.27 6.85
N GLY A 423 -6.35 15.21 7.64
CA GLY A 423 -5.55 16.01 8.56
C GLY A 423 -4.80 15.13 9.59
N ASN A 424 -5.48 14.14 10.16
CA ASN A 424 -4.85 13.21 11.10
C ASN A 424 -3.78 12.32 10.42
N LYS A 425 -4.00 11.86 9.18
CA LYS A 425 -2.98 11.12 8.42
C LYS A 425 -1.73 11.95 8.15
N GLU A 426 -1.89 13.23 7.80
CA GLU A 426 -0.77 14.15 7.63
C GLU A 426 -0.02 14.38 8.95
N LEU A 427 -0.75 14.59 10.04
CA LEU A 427 -0.16 14.75 11.37
C LEU A 427 0.61 13.50 11.81
N ILE A 428 0.06 12.31 11.61
CA ILE A 428 0.73 11.03 11.89
C ILE A 428 2.05 10.93 11.13
N ASN A 429 2.05 11.25 9.83
CA ASN A 429 3.26 11.22 9.02
C ASN A 429 4.30 12.24 9.52
N LEU A 430 3.87 13.45 9.87
CA LEU A 430 4.74 14.49 10.41
C LEU A 430 5.38 14.06 11.75
N MET A 431 4.58 13.48 12.65
CA MET A 431 5.05 12.97 13.94
C MET A 431 6.09 11.87 13.76
N ARG A 432 5.84 10.90 12.87
CA ARG A 432 6.78 9.82 12.57
C ARG A 432 8.09 10.34 11.97
N LEU A 433 8.01 11.26 11.01
CA LEU A 433 9.17 11.90 10.40
C LEU A 433 9.98 12.73 11.42
N LYS A 434 9.30 13.42 12.31
CA LYS A 434 9.96 14.18 13.38
C LYS A 434 10.70 13.26 14.34
N ALA A 435 10.03 12.18 14.79
CA ALA A 435 10.63 11.21 15.71
C ALA A 435 11.89 10.56 15.12
N ILE A 436 11.84 10.13 13.84
CA ILE A 436 13.00 9.51 13.18
C ILE A 436 14.17 10.51 12.99
N ARG A 437 13.87 11.76 12.59
CA ARG A 437 14.88 12.82 12.41
C ARG A 437 15.56 13.21 13.73
N GLU A 438 14.81 13.26 14.82
CA GLU A 438 15.35 13.59 16.13
C GLU A 438 16.23 12.45 16.66
N PHE A 439 15.82 11.21 16.46
CA PHE A 439 16.64 10.04 16.77
C PHE A 439 17.92 10.02 15.92
N GLU A 440 17.80 10.26 14.61
CA GLU A 440 18.95 10.32 13.70
C GLU A 440 19.98 11.41 14.13
N LYS A 441 19.50 12.61 14.47
CA LYS A 441 20.37 13.70 14.97
C LYS A 441 21.05 13.36 16.29
N ALA A 442 20.43 12.54 17.13
CA ALA A 442 21.02 12.14 18.40
C ALA A 442 22.20 11.18 18.22
N ILE A 443 22.19 10.33 17.20
CA ILE A 443 23.20 9.30 16.98
C ILE A 443 24.22 9.64 15.89
N PHE A 444 23.86 10.51 14.94
CA PHE A 444 24.76 10.96 13.87
C PHE A 444 25.07 12.45 13.99
N SER A 445 26.35 12.81 13.82
CA SER A 445 26.78 14.19 13.64
C SER A 445 26.48 14.66 12.20
N LYS A 446 26.23 15.97 12.06
CA LYS A 446 26.01 16.61 10.76
C LYS A 446 27.26 16.61 9.88
#